data_3d907011d536e1b9ed9c4b26d6033b8e
#
_entry.id   3d907011d536e1b9ed9c4b26d6033b8e
#
_cell.length_a   1.000
_cell.length_b   1.000
_cell.length_c   1.000
_cell.angle_alpha   90.00
_cell.angle_beta   90.00
_cell.angle_gamma   90.00
#
_symmetry.space_group_name_H-M   'P 1'
#
loop_
_entity.id
_entity.type
_entity.pdbx_description
1 polymer ?
#
loop_
_entity_poly.entity_id
_entity_poly.type
_entity_poly.pdbx_seq_one_letter_code
_entity_poly.pdbx_strand_id
1 'polypeptide(L)'
;PFSTGDMNTDGAKYDLQGYLFPATYDIYEDTTAASLIDTMLEKFRSVYTSEYSAKAADLGYTDYQILIMASIVEREAKIDSERPIIAGVIYNRLKTECMISQRLLMMIWRLNHHTTLIKIPDFR
;
A
#
# COMPACT_ATOMS: atom_id res chain seq x y z
N PRO A 1 13.60 -17.79 0.61
CA PRO A 1 13.87 -16.57 1.32
C PRO A 1 13.38 -15.39 0.49
N PHE A 2 12.65 -14.52 1.15
CA PHE A 2 12.03 -13.36 0.52
C PHE A 2 13.12 -12.33 0.20
N SER A 3 13.31 -12.00 -1.07
CA SER A 3 14.19 -10.88 -1.44
C SER A 3 13.40 -9.58 -1.30
N THR A 4 13.77 -8.76 -0.32
CA THR A 4 13.23 -7.40 -0.15
C THR A 4 13.62 -6.47 -1.31
N GLY A 5 14.56 -6.91 -2.18
CA GLY A 5 15.03 -6.14 -3.33
C GLY A 5 14.00 -5.89 -4.42
N ASP A 6 12.90 -6.66 -4.44
CA ASP A 6 11.83 -6.50 -5.43
C ASP A 6 10.77 -5.46 -5.01
N MET A 7 10.86 -4.93 -3.79
CA MET A 7 9.91 -3.96 -3.25
C MET A 7 10.55 -2.58 -3.19
N ASN A 8 10.12 -1.70 -4.09
CA ASN A 8 10.53 -0.32 -4.04
C ASN A 8 9.82 0.38 -2.87
N THR A 9 10.55 0.60 -1.79
CA THR A 9 10.10 1.28 -0.56
C THR A 9 10.78 2.63 -0.38
N ASP A 10 11.13 3.29 -1.47
CA ASP A 10 11.82 4.59 -1.43
C ASP A 10 11.02 5.60 -0.57
N GLY A 11 11.68 6.11 0.45
CA GLY A 11 11.10 7.02 1.44
C GLY A 11 10.37 6.34 2.61
N ALA A 12 10.28 5.00 2.67
CA ALA A 12 9.77 4.28 3.83
C ALA A 12 10.75 4.33 5.01
N LYS A 13 10.21 4.30 6.22
CA LYS A 13 11.01 4.19 7.45
C LYS A 13 11.54 2.77 7.66
N TYR A 14 10.80 1.78 7.19
CA TYR A 14 11.11 0.35 7.30
C TYR A 14 10.85 -0.34 5.95
N ASP A 15 11.70 -1.29 5.58
CA ASP A 15 11.70 -1.93 4.25
C ASP A 15 10.38 -2.63 3.88
N LEU A 16 9.64 -3.17 4.86
CA LEU A 16 8.37 -3.88 4.63
C LEU A 16 7.14 -3.04 4.94
N GLN A 17 7.31 -1.74 5.12
CA GLN A 17 6.23 -0.84 5.47
C GLN A 17 5.19 -0.77 4.35
N GLY A 18 3.92 -1.09 4.67
CA GLY A 18 2.81 -1.12 3.71
C GLY A 18 2.57 -2.47 3.03
N TYR A 19 3.52 -3.42 3.11
CA TYR A 19 3.41 -4.72 2.44
C TYR A 19 2.90 -5.85 3.34
N LEU A 20 2.83 -5.65 4.65
CA LEU A 20 2.31 -6.65 5.57
C LEU A 20 0.78 -6.63 5.54
N PHE A 21 0.18 -7.64 4.92
CA PHE A 21 -1.27 -7.68 4.70
C PHE A 21 -2.04 -7.94 6.00
N PRO A 22 -3.07 -7.14 6.32
CA PRO A 22 -3.88 -7.35 7.51
C PRO A 22 -4.89 -8.50 7.28
N ALA A 23 -4.67 -9.62 7.96
CA ALA A 23 -5.55 -10.78 7.95
C ALA A 23 -5.43 -11.52 9.29
N THR A 24 -6.27 -12.53 9.47
CA THR A 24 -6.09 -13.48 10.57
C THR A 24 -5.09 -14.54 10.15
N TYR A 25 -4.08 -14.76 10.98
CA TYR A 25 -3.03 -15.74 10.75
C TYR A 25 -2.98 -16.73 11.91
N ASP A 26 -2.91 -18.02 11.58
CA ASP A 26 -2.72 -19.06 12.58
C ASP A 26 -1.26 -19.06 13.05
N ILE A 27 -1.07 -19.04 14.36
CA ILE A 27 0.23 -19.04 15.02
C ILE A 27 0.36 -20.31 15.82
N TYR A 28 1.40 -21.09 15.57
CA TYR A 28 1.74 -22.32 16.29
C TYR A 28 2.97 -22.11 17.18
N GLU A 29 3.26 -23.05 18.06
CA GLU A 29 4.41 -22.94 19.01
C GLU A 29 5.77 -22.81 18.31
N ASP A 30 5.89 -23.36 17.11
CA ASP A 30 7.08 -23.32 16.26
C ASP A 30 7.10 -22.14 15.26
N THR A 31 6.05 -21.29 15.25
CA THR A 31 5.99 -20.14 14.36
C THR A 31 7.02 -19.09 14.73
N THR A 32 7.97 -18.86 13.83
CA THR A 32 8.95 -17.79 13.98
C THR A 32 8.44 -16.44 13.46
N ALA A 33 9.02 -15.34 13.92
CA ALA A 33 8.70 -14.00 13.39
C ALA A 33 8.97 -13.91 11.87
N ALA A 34 10.01 -14.57 11.38
CA ALA A 34 10.32 -14.60 9.95
C ALA A 34 9.25 -15.34 9.16
N SER A 35 8.82 -16.54 9.62
CA SER A 35 7.78 -17.30 8.92
C SER A 35 6.43 -16.57 8.91
N LEU A 36 6.11 -15.84 9.97
CA LEU A 36 4.90 -15.02 10.03
C LEU A 36 4.96 -13.87 9.01
N ILE A 37 6.09 -13.17 8.96
CA ILE A 37 6.30 -12.10 7.97
C ILE A 37 6.19 -12.65 6.55
N ASP A 38 6.81 -13.79 6.25
CA ASP A 38 6.71 -14.43 4.93
C ASP A 38 5.26 -14.75 4.56
N THR A 39 4.48 -15.30 5.49
CA THR A 39 3.05 -15.57 5.28
C THR A 39 2.25 -14.28 5.00
N MET A 40 2.54 -13.20 5.72
CA MET A 40 1.89 -11.91 5.49
C MET A 40 2.23 -11.33 4.12
N LEU A 41 3.46 -11.47 3.67
CA LEU A 41 3.91 -11.03 2.34
C LEU A 41 3.34 -11.89 1.22
N GLU A 42 3.23 -13.21 1.41
CA GLU A 42 2.55 -14.10 0.46
C GLU A 42 1.07 -13.73 0.32
N LYS A 43 0.42 -13.42 1.44
CA LYS A 43 -0.97 -12.95 1.43
C LYS A 43 -1.09 -11.63 0.66
N PHE A 44 -0.19 -10.69 0.86
CA PHE A 44 -0.14 -9.45 0.08
C PHE A 44 -0.05 -9.74 -1.41
N ARG A 45 0.89 -10.60 -1.85
CA ARG A 45 1.06 -10.97 -3.26
C ARG A 45 -0.15 -11.66 -3.87
N SER A 46 -0.90 -12.42 -3.07
CA SER A 46 -2.12 -13.07 -3.54
C SER A 46 -3.25 -12.06 -3.84
N VAL A 47 -3.22 -10.90 -3.21
CA VAL A 47 -4.20 -9.82 -3.39
C VAL A 47 -3.69 -8.78 -4.38
N TYR A 48 -2.45 -8.32 -4.22
CA TYR A 48 -1.81 -7.37 -5.13
C TYR A 48 -1.10 -8.12 -6.26
N THR A 49 -1.85 -8.44 -7.29
CA THR A 49 -1.38 -9.24 -8.43
C THR A 49 -0.53 -8.43 -9.42
N SER A 50 0.15 -9.11 -10.35
CA SER A 50 0.88 -8.47 -11.44
C SER A 50 0.01 -7.56 -12.32
N GLU A 51 -1.30 -7.77 -12.36
CA GLU A 51 -2.23 -6.91 -13.09
C GLU A 51 -2.30 -5.51 -12.45
N TYR A 52 -2.31 -5.42 -11.11
CA TYR A 52 -2.26 -4.13 -10.42
C TYR A 52 -0.93 -3.42 -10.62
N SER A 53 0.19 -4.16 -10.58
CA SER A 53 1.52 -3.62 -10.89
C SER A 53 1.59 -3.05 -12.32
N ALA A 54 1.04 -3.76 -13.30
CA ALA A 54 0.98 -3.28 -14.68
C ALA A 54 0.15 -2.00 -14.79
N LYS A 55 -1.02 -1.94 -14.15
CA LYS A 55 -1.86 -0.73 -14.12
C LYS A 55 -1.18 0.44 -13.41
N ALA A 56 -0.42 0.17 -12.34
CA ALA A 56 0.37 1.19 -11.66
C ALA A 56 1.42 1.79 -12.60
N ALA A 57 2.16 0.94 -13.31
CA ALA A 57 3.16 1.34 -14.29
C ALA A 57 2.55 2.15 -15.45
N ASP A 58 1.38 1.75 -15.96
CA ASP A 58 0.64 2.48 -17.01
C ASP A 58 0.23 3.89 -16.55
N LEU A 59 -0.04 4.06 -15.26
CA LEU A 59 -0.34 5.36 -14.66
C LEU A 59 0.92 6.18 -14.34
N GLY A 60 2.12 5.58 -14.47
CA GLY A 60 3.41 6.22 -14.17
C GLY A 60 3.77 6.23 -12.68
N TYR A 61 3.20 5.30 -11.90
CA TYR A 61 3.48 5.17 -10.47
C TYR A 61 4.15 3.83 -10.14
N THR A 62 4.94 3.83 -9.06
CA THR A 62 5.46 2.58 -8.46
C THR A 62 4.37 1.91 -7.63
N ASP A 63 4.51 0.60 -7.39
CA ASP A 63 3.59 -0.15 -6.51
C ASP A 63 3.49 0.48 -5.13
N TYR A 64 4.61 0.94 -4.58
CA TYR A 64 4.64 1.61 -3.28
C TYR A 64 3.86 2.93 -3.27
N GLN A 65 3.95 3.72 -4.34
CA GLN A 65 3.17 4.95 -4.48
C GLN A 65 1.66 4.66 -4.55
N ILE A 66 1.28 3.59 -5.24
CA ILE A 66 -0.13 3.13 -5.28
C ILE A 66 -0.59 2.69 -3.89
N LEU A 67 0.23 1.96 -3.13
CA LEU A 67 -0.10 1.58 -1.74
C LEU A 67 -0.29 2.81 -0.83
N ILE A 68 0.56 3.83 -0.98
CA ILE A 68 0.40 5.08 -0.26
C ILE A 68 -0.94 5.75 -0.61
N MET A 69 -1.27 5.86 -1.90
CA MET A 69 -2.55 6.43 -2.34
C MET A 69 -3.73 5.62 -1.80
N ALA A 70 -3.67 4.29 -1.86
CA ALA A 70 -4.70 3.41 -1.33
C ALA A 70 -4.91 3.61 0.18
N SER A 71 -3.83 3.81 0.94
CA SER A 71 -3.92 4.08 2.38
C SER A 71 -4.64 5.39 2.70
N ILE A 72 -4.47 6.41 1.87
CA ILE A 72 -5.17 7.69 2.02
C ILE A 72 -6.64 7.53 1.65
N VAL A 73 -6.93 6.87 0.52
CA VAL A 73 -8.31 6.60 0.09
C VAL A 73 -9.08 5.82 1.17
N GLU A 74 -8.48 4.77 1.72
CA GLU A 74 -9.10 3.97 2.77
C GLU A 74 -9.44 4.78 4.02
N ARG A 75 -8.62 5.76 4.34
CA ARG A 75 -8.80 6.60 5.51
C ARG A 75 -9.86 7.69 5.31
N GLU A 76 -9.97 8.23 4.10
CA GLU A 76 -10.90 9.31 3.76
C GLU A 76 -12.29 8.79 3.37
N ALA A 77 -12.38 7.60 2.76
CA ALA A 77 -13.64 7.02 2.34
C ALA A 77 -14.44 6.47 3.53
N LYS A 78 -15.66 6.95 3.71
CA LYS A 78 -16.59 6.42 4.70
C LYS A 78 -17.39 5.25 4.18
N ILE A 79 -17.65 5.22 2.88
CA ILE A 79 -18.39 4.16 2.19
C ILE A 79 -17.64 3.75 0.91
N ASP A 80 -17.82 2.51 0.49
CA ASP A 80 -17.08 1.93 -0.64
C ASP A 80 -17.28 2.67 -1.96
N SER A 81 -18.48 3.22 -2.20
CA SER A 81 -18.79 3.98 -3.42
C SER A 81 -18.04 5.31 -3.54
N GLU A 82 -17.48 5.85 -2.45
CA GLU A 82 -16.68 7.09 -2.48
C GLU A 82 -15.22 6.84 -2.90
N ARG A 83 -14.71 5.61 -2.71
CA ARG A 83 -13.30 5.28 -2.98
C ARG A 83 -12.82 5.67 -4.37
N PRO A 84 -13.54 5.35 -5.46
CA PRO A 84 -13.11 5.74 -6.81
C PRO A 84 -13.09 7.26 -7.01
N ILE A 85 -14.02 7.98 -6.39
CA ILE A 85 -14.12 9.45 -6.49
C ILE A 85 -12.92 10.09 -5.78
N ILE A 86 -12.64 9.66 -4.54
CA ILE A 86 -11.52 10.15 -3.74
C ILE A 86 -10.18 9.83 -4.43
N ALA A 87 -10.03 8.60 -4.94
CA ALA A 87 -8.85 8.22 -5.71
C ALA A 87 -8.65 9.12 -6.94
N GLY A 88 -9.72 9.42 -7.68
CA GLY A 88 -9.69 10.33 -8.81
C GLY A 88 -9.27 11.75 -8.44
N VAL A 89 -9.75 12.27 -7.32
CA VAL A 89 -9.36 13.60 -6.81
C VAL A 89 -7.86 13.62 -6.45
N ILE A 90 -7.37 12.60 -5.74
CA ILE A 90 -5.95 12.48 -5.38
C ILE A 90 -5.09 12.41 -6.65
N TYR A 91 -5.46 11.54 -7.59
CA TYR A 91 -4.75 11.37 -8.86
C TYR A 91 -4.68 12.68 -9.65
N ASN A 92 -5.79 13.41 -9.76
CA ASN A 92 -5.82 14.69 -10.48
C ASN A 92 -4.95 15.75 -9.81
N ARG A 93 -4.93 15.82 -8.49
CA ARG A 93 -4.04 16.72 -7.74
C ARG A 93 -2.57 16.38 -7.98
N LEU A 94 -2.21 15.09 -7.94
CA LEU A 94 -0.85 14.65 -8.22
C LEU A 94 -0.39 15.01 -9.64
N LYS A 95 -1.30 14.95 -10.59
CA LYS A 95 -1.03 15.27 -12.00
C LYS A 95 -0.83 16.78 -12.23
N THR A 96 -1.54 17.61 -11.48
CA THR A 96 -1.53 19.08 -11.64
C THR A 96 -0.36 19.73 -10.91
N GLU A 97 0.10 19.14 -9.79
CA GLU A 97 1.15 19.70 -8.93
C GLU A 97 2.43 18.84 -8.98
N CYS A 98 3.08 18.83 -10.09
CA CYS A 98 4.12 17.89 -10.52
C CYS A 98 5.32 17.62 -9.57
N MET A 99 5.56 18.37 -8.49
CA MET A 99 6.71 18.16 -7.60
C MET A 99 6.43 18.26 -6.09
N ILE A 100 5.43 19.00 -5.69
CA ILE A 100 5.12 19.23 -4.27
C ILE A 100 4.30 18.07 -3.70
N SER A 101 3.48 17.43 -4.52
CA SER A 101 2.52 16.42 -4.09
C SER A 101 3.15 15.07 -3.73
N GLN A 102 4.23 14.65 -4.33
CA GLN A 102 4.91 13.41 -3.92
C GLN A 102 5.52 13.56 -2.52
N ARG A 103 6.11 14.72 -2.22
CA ARG A 103 6.62 15.03 -0.88
C ARG A 103 5.50 15.18 0.15
N LEU A 104 4.36 15.77 -0.25
CA LEU A 104 3.20 15.94 0.60
C LEU A 104 2.53 14.59 0.91
N LEU A 105 2.38 13.71 -0.07
CA LEU A 105 1.92 12.34 0.12
C LEU A 105 2.79 11.56 1.10
N MET A 106 4.10 11.67 0.97
CA MET A 106 5.05 11.06 1.89
C MET A 106 4.99 11.66 3.29
N MET A 107 4.76 12.98 3.41
CA MET A 107 4.57 13.63 4.71
C MET A 107 3.25 13.22 5.38
N ILE A 108 2.15 13.23 4.65
CA ILE A 108 0.83 12.82 5.17
C ILE A 108 0.89 11.35 5.61
N TRP A 109 1.53 10.49 4.82
CA TRP A 109 1.72 9.10 5.16
C TRP A 109 2.60 8.92 6.42
N ARG A 110 3.68 9.69 6.59
CA ARG A 110 4.50 9.70 7.81
C ARG A 110 3.74 10.17 9.05
N LEU A 111 2.86 11.16 8.93
CA LEU A 111 2.07 11.69 10.04
C LEU A 111 0.93 10.74 10.45
N ASN A 112 0.42 9.95 9.50
CA ASN A 112 -0.73 9.07 9.74
C ASN A 112 -0.37 7.67 10.24
N HIS A 113 0.93 7.37 10.42
CA HIS A 113 1.42 5.99 10.64
C HIS A 113 1.30 5.46 12.06
N HIS A 114 0.55 6.11 12.91
CA HIS A 114 0.41 5.61 14.29
C HIS A 114 -0.71 4.57 14.49
N THR A 115 -1.60 4.27 13.53
CA THR A 115 -2.75 3.45 13.94
C THR A 115 -3.52 2.67 12.88
N THR A 116 -3.09 2.38 11.65
CA THR A 116 -4.01 1.60 10.79
C THR A 116 -3.32 0.63 9.83
N LEU A 117 -3.61 -0.64 10.03
CA LEU A 117 -3.40 -1.73 9.08
C LEU A 117 -4.22 -1.44 7.80
N ILE A 118 -3.57 -1.45 6.65
CA ILE A 118 -4.19 -1.12 5.36
C ILE A 118 -5.10 -2.26 4.94
N LYS A 119 -6.40 -2.02 4.86
CA LYS A 119 -7.31 -2.86 4.09
C LYS A 119 -7.20 -2.45 2.63
N ILE A 120 -6.68 -3.32 1.79
CA ILE A 120 -6.73 -3.12 0.33
C ILE A 120 -8.17 -3.40 -0.09
N PRO A 121 -8.91 -2.42 -0.67
CA PRO A 121 -10.25 -2.68 -1.15
C PRO A 121 -10.21 -3.66 -2.32
N ASP A 122 -11.19 -4.59 -2.35
CA ASP A 122 -11.46 -5.39 -3.54
C ASP A 122 -11.86 -4.45 -4.68
N PHE A 123 -10.92 -4.16 -5.56
CA PHE A 123 -11.22 -3.50 -6.84
C PHE A 123 -11.79 -4.56 -7.78
N ARG A 124 -13.09 -4.73 -7.75
CA ARG A 124 -13.84 -5.40 -8.83
C ARG A 124 -14.31 -4.39 -9.85
#